data_c8d8aa55becb3138a6977a7f5ca531b0
#
_entry.id   c8d8aa55becb3138a6977a7f5ca531b0
#
_cell.length_a   1.000
_cell.length_b   1.000
_cell.length_c   1.000
_cell.angle_alpha   90.00
_cell.angle_beta   90.00
_cell.angle_gamma   90.00
#
_symmetry.space_group_name_H-M   'P 1'
#
loop_
_entity.id
_entity.type
_entity.pdbx_description
1 polymer ?
#
loop_
_entity_poly.entity_id
_entity_poly.type
_entity_poly.pdbx_seq_one_letter_code
_entity_poly.pdbx_strand_id
1 'polypeptide(L)'
;MSTVSGLFENLTKVKDARNGRLASWDQRGMNQDYWEIPANETITLGEIEGPGCINHIWMTSSCRRVIKPAIIDPALNALSAPVNEVGPALGLIWDDYDPFYYRKVLIKMTWDDQDKPSVLVPLGDFFCIGNSYPGNLNSLPFTVSLKPEEQGRYGAPCGVTCYFPMPFNKKAKIEVINENDLPFILYFNIDYEMYHEPFGDDTAYFHACWNRENPTKGWGPEIQVNAPEVNTVTNFKGENNYVLLDIDGEGQYVGCNLTVKHYQGSWWGEGNDMFFIDGEEYPSLNGTGTEDYLNQGWGVQRNNFPFFGTIVHEADSPHGFNVAYRFHITDPVHFKKHIKVTIEHGHANHLSDEWCSTAYWYQKLPTAANITVPPVEDRIPVVPVEPDRKSEMPELTDEMKEAIEKYEKRWEVYKPAREEQFRIKEQKCRKESRQNTEIAQKLRKEFDR
;
A
#
# COMPACT_ATOMS: atom_id res chain seq x y z
N MET A 1 -23.21 -7.41 12.43
CA MET A 1 -23.25 -7.43 10.96
C MET A 1 -23.14 -5.99 10.47
N SER A 2 -21.94 -5.52 10.11
CA SER A 2 -21.78 -4.25 9.41
C SER A 2 -21.75 -4.53 7.90
N THR A 3 -22.90 -4.51 7.31
CA THR A 3 -23.03 -4.45 5.85
C THR A 3 -22.77 -3.00 5.40
N VAL A 4 -22.50 -2.77 4.12
CA VAL A 4 -22.41 -1.41 3.53
C VAL A 4 -23.64 -0.56 3.88
N SER A 5 -24.78 -1.18 4.15
CA SER A 5 -25.98 -0.52 4.68
C SER A 5 -25.73 0.20 6.00
N GLY A 6 -24.83 -0.28 6.85
CA GLY A 6 -24.49 0.37 8.13
C GLY A 6 -23.90 1.77 8.01
N LEU A 7 -23.24 2.10 6.88
CA LEU A 7 -22.72 3.46 6.64
C LEU A 7 -23.85 4.49 6.52
N PHE A 8 -24.95 4.15 5.87
CA PHE A 8 -26.08 5.05 5.67
C PHE A 8 -27.08 5.02 6.83
N GLU A 9 -27.17 3.92 7.59
CA GLU A 9 -28.05 3.81 8.76
C GLU A 9 -27.74 4.87 9.83
N ASN A 10 -26.45 5.21 9.98
CA ASN A 10 -26.02 6.23 10.93
C ASN A 10 -26.39 7.66 10.50
N LEU A 11 -26.67 7.91 9.23
CA LEU A 11 -27.06 9.25 8.76
C LEU A 11 -28.45 9.67 9.21
N THR A 12 -29.31 8.71 9.53
CA THR A 12 -30.67 8.97 10.00
C THR A 12 -30.77 9.12 11.53
N LYS A 13 -29.65 8.92 12.25
CA LYS A 13 -29.58 9.03 13.71
C LYS A 13 -28.93 10.35 14.09
N VAL A 14 -29.57 11.11 14.95
CA VAL A 14 -28.97 12.29 15.58
C VAL A 14 -27.91 11.82 16.56
N LYS A 15 -26.67 12.22 16.31
CA LYS A 15 -25.54 11.95 17.22
C LYS A 15 -25.39 13.11 18.21
N ASP A 16 -25.07 12.79 19.44
CA ASP A 16 -24.60 13.78 20.42
C ASP A 16 -23.10 14.00 20.23
N ALA A 17 -22.78 14.78 19.20
CA ALA A 17 -21.42 15.06 18.78
C ALA A 17 -21.29 16.46 18.18
N ARG A 18 -20.09 17.04 18.31
CA ARG A 18 -19.74 18.31 17.67
C ARG A 18 -18.71 18.07 16.56
N ASN A 19 -18.97 18.61 15.38
CA ASN A 19 -18.00 18.57 14.28
C ASN A 19 -16.91 19.62 14.46
N GLY A 20 -15.68 19.24 14.06
CA GLY A 20 -14.55 20.13 13.92
C GLY A 20 -13.80 19.89 12.62
N ARG A 21 -12.96 20.85 12.24
CA ARG A 21 -12.11 20.78 11.07
C ARG A 21 -10.76 21.44 11.33
N LEU A 22 -9.68 20.73 11.04
CA LEU A 22 -8.37 21.33 10.79
C LEU A 22 -8.24 21.56 9.30
N ALA A 23 -7.79 22.75 8.91
CA ALA A 23 -7.66 23.09 7.50
C ALA A 23 -6.60 24.16 7.25
N SER A 24 -6.08 24.18 6.05
CA SER A 24 -5.04 25.14 5.62
C SER A 24 -5.61 26.50 5.20
N TRP A 25 -6.91 26.78 5.38
CA TRP A 25 -7.57 28.01 4.95
C TRP A 25 -6.88 29.27 5.50
N ASP A 26 -6.92 30.34 4.73
CA ASP A 26 -6.35 31.63 5.11
C ASP A 26 -7.17 32.30 6.22
N GLN A 27 -6.67 32.23 7.45
CA GLN A 27 -7.33 32.78 8.64
C GLN A 27 -7.56 34.30 8.60
N ARG A 28 -6.98 35.00 7.63
CA ARG A 28 -7.24 36.41 7.36
C ARG A 28 -8.48 36.64 6.52
N GLY A 29 -9.13 35.56 6.06
CA GLY A 29 -10.31 35.60 5.19
C GLY A 29 -9.97 35.98 3.74
N MET A 30 -8.71 35.83 3.33
CA MET A 30 -8.26 35.96 1.95
C MET A 30 -8.19 34.59 1.28
N ASN A 31 -7.32 34.37 0.32
CA ASN A 31 -7.31 33.15 -0.50
C ASN A 31 -5.90 32.53 -0.63
N GLN A 32 -5.04 32.72 0.37
CA GLN A 32 -3.77 32.01 0.44
C GLN A 32 -3.92 30.76 1.32
N ASP A 33 -4.71 29.81 0.82
CA ASP A 33 -5.22 28.66 1.56
C ASP A 33 -4.27 27.47 1.65
N TYR A 34 -2.99 27.66 1.37
CA TYR A 34 -1.95 26.63 1.50
C TYR A 34 -0.99 26.93 2.62
N TRP A 35 -0.42 25.86 3.16
CA TRP A 35 0.75 25.94 4.04
C TRP A 35 2.00 25.58 3.26
N GLU A 36 3.04 26.41 3.41
CA GLU A 36 4.36 26.12 2.91
C GLU A 36 5.19 25.51 4.05
N ILE A 37 5.61 24.26 3.86
CA ILE A 37 6.45 23.55 4.81
C ILE A 37 7.87 23.61 4.29
N PRO A 38 8.78 24.33 4.99
CA PRO A 38 10.16 24.47 4.54
C PRO A 38 10.87 23.13 4.39
N ALA A 39 11.95 23.15 3.61
CA ALA A 39 12.83 21.99 3.44
C ALA A 39 13.37 21.50 4.79
N ASN A 40 13.38 20.20 5.00
CA ASN A 40 13.88 19.53 6.21
C ASN A 40 13.20 19.94 7.53
N GLU A 41 11.92 20.34 7.45
CA GLU A 41 11.14 20.77 8.61
C GLU A 41 9.96 19.82 8.91
N THR A 42 9.58 19.81 10.18
CA THR A 42 8.38 19.12 10.66
C THR A 42 7.34 20.13 11.12
N ILE A 43 6.12 20.02 10.61
CA ILE A 43 5.02 20.87 11.02
C ILE A 43 3.88 20.04 11.59
N THR A 44 3.33 20.47 12.71
CA THR A 44 2.09 19.94 13.28
C THR A 44 0.91 20.59 12.53
N LEU A 45 0.14 19.77 11.80
CA LEU A 45 -1.11 20.23 11.15
C LEU A 45 -2.17 20.55 12.17
N GLY A 46 -2.20 19.83 13.27
CA GLY A 46 -3.05 20.10 14.41
C GLY A 46 -2.98 19.07 15.53
N GLU A 47 -3.41 19.50 16.69
CA GLU A 47 -3.67 18.67 17.85
C GLU A 47 -5.14 18.82 18.20
N ILE A 48 -5.85 17.70 18.36
CA ILE A 48 -7.28 17.67 18.68
C ILE A 48 -7.43 17.00 20.02
N GLU A 49 -7.95 17.75 21.01
CA GLU A 49 -8.27 17.18 22.31
C GLU A 49 -9.53 16.30 22.19
N GLY A 50 -9.49 15.12 22.83
CA GLY A 50 -10.54 14.10 22.74
C GLY A 50 -11.56 14.14 23.89
N PRO A 51 -12.50 13.19 23.92
CA PRO A 51 -12.63 12.08 22.98
C PRO A 51 -13.20 12.50 21.61
N GLY A 52 -12.73 11.85 20.57
CA GLY A 52 -13.14 12.17 19.21
C GLY A 52 -12.77 11.11 18.17
N CYS A 53 -13.14 11.36 16.91
CA CYS A 53 -12.80 10.50 15.79
C CYS A 53 -12.57 11.34 14.54
N ILE A 54 -11.41 11.20 13.91
CA ILE A 54 -11.18 11.73 12.56
C ILE A 54 -11.91 10.80 11.59
N ASN A 55 -12.77 11.36 10.74
CA ASN A 55 -13.60 10.60 9.80
C ASN A 55 -13.28 10.88 8.33
N HIS A 56 -12.50 11.93 8.07
CA HIS A 56 -12.16 12.34 6.72
C HIS A 56 -10.86 13.13 6.73
N ILE A 57 -9.96 12.77 5.82
CA ILE A 57 -8.75 13.52 5.50
C ILE A 57 -8.75 13.75 4.00
N TRP A 58 -8.67 15.01 3.58
CA TRP A 58 -8.42 15.39 2.21
C TRP A 58 -7.16 16.23 2.13
N MET A 59 -6.33 15.95 1.12
CA MET A 59 -5.10 16.71 0.88
C MET A 59 -4.88 16.89 -0.63
N THR A 60 -4.19 17.98 -0.98
CA THR A 60 -3.50 18.12 -2.26
C THR A 60 -2.19 18.85 -2.05
N SER A 61 -1.18 18.52 -2.83
CA SER A 61 0.17 18.97 -2.55
C SER A 61 1.02 19.12 -3.79
N SER A 62 2.11 19.87 -3.66
CA SER A 62 3.18 19.94 -4.64
C SER A 62 4.51 20.28 -3.99
N CYS A 63 5.61 19.90 -4.63
CA CYS A 63 6.97 20.23 -4.20
C CYS A 63 7.67 20.96 -5.35
N ARG A 64 7.65 22.30 -5.27
CA ARG A 64 8.13 23.18 -6.35
C ARG A 64 8.73 24.44 -5.77
N ARG A 65 9.73 24.98 -6.45
CA ARG A 65 10.27 26.31 -6.19
C ARG A 65 10.02 27.22 -7.39
N VAL A 66 9.52 28.43 -7.13
CA VAL A 66 9.46 29.50 -8.13
C VAL A 66 10.82 30.16 -8.20
N ILE A 67 11.51 30.09 -9.35
CA ILE A 67 12.84 30.66 -9.50
C ILE A 67 12.78 32.12 -9.94
N LYS A 68 11.81 32.45 -10.75
CA LYS A 68 11.72 33.78 -11.34
C LYS A 68 10.34 34.35 -11.12
N PRO A 69 10.18 35.32 -10.19
CA PRO A 69 8.94 36.05 -10.14
C PRO A 69 8.82 36.86 -11.45
N ALA A 70 7.76 36.60 -12.19
CA ALA A 70 7.37 37.53 -13.25
C ALA A 70 7.12 38.91 -12.61
N ILE A 71 7.29 39.96 -13.39
CA ILE A 71 6.71 41.27 -13.06
C ILE A 71 5.21 41.07 -13.17
N ILE A 72 4.57 40.71 -12.07
CA ILE A 72 3.13 40.46 -12.01
C ILE A 72 2.48 41.82 -11.88
N ASP A 73 1.60 42.15 -12.83
CA ASP A 73 0.67 43.26 -12.65
C ASP A 73 -0.08 43.05 -11.33
N PRO A 74 -0.03 44.01 -10.37
CA PRO A 74 -0.71 43.90 -9.10
C PRO A 74 -2.20 43.60 -9.21
N ALA A 75 -2.84 43.98 -10.32
CA ALA A 75 -4.23 43.67 -10.62
C ALA A 75 -4.45 42.16 -10.88
N LEU A 76 -3.46 41.44 -11.39
CA LEU A 76 -3.54 39.98 -11.61
C LEU A 76 -3.24 39.19 -10.36
N ASN A 77 -2.54 39.75 -9.38
CA ASN A 77 -2.34 39.12 -8.07
C ASN A 77 -3.65 38.97 -7.26
N ALA A 78 -4.68 39.76 -7.61
CA ALA A 78 -6.01 39.63 -7.01
C ALA A 78 -6.84 38.49 -7.61
N LEU A 79 -6.41 37.94 -8.75
CA LEU A 79 -7.03 36.79 -9.37
C LEU A 79 -6.30 35.52 -8.86
N SER A 80 -6.82 34.93 -7.82
CA SER A 80 -6.36 33.64 -7.26
C SER A 80 -6.65 32.49 -8.22
N ALA A 81 -6.12 32.56 -9.43
CA ALA A 81 -6.20 31.45 -10.36
C ALA A 81 -5.22 30.34 -9.92
N PRO A 82 -5.56 29.07 -10.20
CA PRO A 82 -4.68 27.95 -9.87
C PRO A 82 -3.29 28.21 -10.44
N VAL A 83 -2.31 28.21 -9.58
CA VAL A 83 -0.91 28.51 -9.89
C VAL A 83 -0.38 27.67 -11.05
N ASN A 84 -0.96 26.49 -11.27
CA ASN A 84 -0.58 25.56 -12.33
C ASN A 84 -1.05 25.97 -13.74
N GLU A 85 -2.13 26.71 -13.86
CA GLU A 85 -2.71 27.09 -15.17
C GLU A 85 -2.31 28.49 -15.57
N VAL A 86 -2.15 29.35 -14.60
CA VAL A 86 -1.87 30.78 -14.81
C VAL A 86 -0.39 31.13 -14.65
N GLY A 87 0.36 30.32 -13.90
CA GLY A 87 1.79 30.52 -13.67
C GLY A 87 2.57 30.75 -14.97
N PRO A 88 2.54 29.83 -15.94
CA PRO A 88 3.21 30.03 -17.24
C PRO A 88 2.70 31.21 -18.02
N ALA A 89 1.39 31.50 -18.00
CA ALA A 89 0.78 32.65 -18.66
C ALA A 89 1.23 33.97 -18.02
N LEU A 90 1.55 33.97 -16.73
CA LEU A 90 2.09 35.10 -15.98
C LEU A 90 3.63 35.18 -16.02
N GLY A 91 4.28 34.28 -16.78
CA GLY A 91 5.73 34.19 -16.85
C GLY A 91 6.40 33.71 -15.57
N LEU A 92 5.68 33.02 -14.69
CA LEU A 92 6.26 32.30 -13.57
C LEU A 92 7.00 31.09 -14.12
N ILE A 93 8.28 31.03 -13.90
CA ILE A 93 9.11 29.89 -14.24
C ILE A 93 9.26 29.05 -12.99
N TRP A 94 8.73 27.83 -13.06
CA TRP A 94 8.96 26.81 -12.06
C TRP A 94 10.23 26.08 -12.42
N ASP A 95 11.22 26.22 -11.62
CA ASP A 95 12.42 25.42 -11.61
C ASP A 95 12.39 24.56 -10.37
N ASP A 96 13.17 23.51 -10.30
CA ASP A 96 13.22 22.62 -9.17
C ASP A 96 11.85 22.02 -8.83
N TYR A 97 11.52 21.01 -9.55
CA TYR A 97 10.41 20.11 -9.27
C TYR A 97 10.96 18.78 -8.77
N ASP A 98 10.56 18.33 -7.59
CA ASP A 98 10.93 17.02 -7.09
C ASP A 98 9.88 15.97 -7.47
N PRO A 99 10.17 15.05 -8.41
CA PRO A 99 9.24 14.02 -8.83
C PRO A 99 9.02 12.94 -7.76
N PHE A 100 9.87 12.87 -6.74
CA PHE A 100 9.80 11.84 -5.69
C PHE A 100 9.35 12.37 -4.35
N TYR A 101 8.81 13.57 -4.30
CA TYR A 101 8.44 14.21 -3.04
C TYR A 101 7.44 13.38 -2.22
N TYR A 102 6.56 12.62 -2.84
CA TYR A 102 5.63 11.74 -2.13
C TYR A 102 6.33 10.66 -1.28
N ARG A 103 7.57 10.30 -1.59
CA ARG A 103 8.40 9.40 -0.81
C ARG A 103 9.31 10.11 0.20
N LYS A 104 9.54 11.40 0.01
CA LYS A 104 10.37 12.23 0.88
C LYS A 104 9.56 12.97 1.94
N VAL A 105 8.28 13.16 1.73
CA VAL A 105 7.36 13.70 2.74
C VAL A 105 6.72 12.56 3.50
N LEU A 106 6.71 12.65 4.83
CA LEU A 106 6.08 11.67 5.70
C LEU A 106 4.83 12.26 6.35
N ILE A 107 3.80 11.42 6.51
CA ILE A 107 2.69 11.68 7.41
C ILE A 107 2.90 10.89 8.70
N LYS A 108 2.75 11.58 9.84
CA LYS A 108 2.91 11.00 11.17
C LYS A 108 1.68 11.30 12.01
N MET A 109 1.15 10.28 12.68
CA MET A 109 0.00 10.44 13.59
C MET A 109 0.28 9.72 14.91
N THR A 110 -0.10 10.38 16.00
CA THR A 110 0.06 9.86 17.35
C THR A 110 -1.24 10.01 18.11
N TRP A 111 -1.67 8.95 18.79
CA TRP A 111 -2.91 8.91 19.57
C TRP A 111 -2.63 8.90 21.07
N ASP A 112 -3.47 9.61 21.83
CA ASP A 112 -3.57 9.53 23.29
C ASP A 112 -2.24 9.66 24.04
N ASP A 113 -1.39 10.60 23.63
CA ASP A 113 -0.10 10.91 24.26
C ASP A 113 0.90 9.74 24.26
N GLN A 114 0.79 8.81 23.27
CA GLN A 114 1.79 7.77 23.11
C GLN A 114 3.15 8.36 22.71
N ASP A 115 4.23 7.80 23.21
CA ASP A 115 5.61 8.21 22.84
C ASP A 115 5.97 7.81 21.39
N LYS A 116 5.36 6.71 20.90
CA LYS A 116 5.58 6.18 19.57
C LYS A 116 4.45 6.56 18.63
N PRO A 117 4.74 6.88 17.36
CA PRO A 117 3.69 7.11 16.38
C PRO A 117 2.93 5.82 16.08
N SER A 118 1.62 5.95 15.87
CA SER A 118 0.78 4.88 15.33
C SER A 118 0.75 4.88 13.81
N VAL A 119 1.07 6.01 13.18
CA VAL A 119 1.23 6.15 11.73
C VAL A 119 2.55 6.87 11.46
N LEU A 120 3.41 6.27 10.66
CA LEU A 120 4.60 6.91 10.09
C LEU A 120 4.87 6.28 8.71
N VAL A 121 4.48 6.98 7.66
CA VAL A 121 4.44 6.46 6.29
C VAL A 121 4.78 7.57 5.31
N PRO A 122 5.47 7.30 4.17
CA PRO A 122 5.56 8.25 3.09
C PRO A 122 4.18 8.72 2.64
N LEU A 123 4.02 10.02 2.45
CA LEU A 123 2.71 10.64 2.20
C LEU A 123 1.97 10.00 1.03
N GLY A 124 2.69 9.75 -0.07
CA GLY A 124 2.09 9.11 -1.24
C GLY A 124 1.63 7.69 -0.96
N ASP A 125 2.49 6.90 -0.32
CA ASP A 125 2.18 5.50 -0.01
C ASP A 125 1.05 5.37 1.01
N PHE A 126 0.87 6.35 1.91
CA PHE A 126 -0.30 6.40 2.79
C PHE A 126 -1.61 6.45 2.00
N PHE A 127 -1.64 7.15 0.87
CA PHE A 127 -2.81 7.28 0.00
C PHE A 127 -2.77 6.36 -1.23
N CYS A 128 -2.01 5.27 -1.19
CA CYS A 128 -1.88 4.30 -2.29
C CYS A 128 -1.19 4.87 -3.55
N ILE A 129 -0.37 5.91 -3.41
CA ILE A 129 0.48 6.41 -4.49
C ILE A 129 1.84 5.71 -4.38
N GLY A 130 1.97 4.53 -4.98
CA GLY A 130 3.21 3.78 -4.99
C GLY A 130 4.31 4.47 -5.80
N ASN A 131 5.54 4.43 -5.31
CA ASN A 131 6.72 4.98 -5.99
C ASN A 131 6.59 6.44 -6.48
N SER A 132 5.85 7.29 -5.76
CA SER A 132 5.61 8.68 -6.18
C SER A 132 4.88 8.80 -7.54
N TYR A 133 4.22 7.75 -8.00
CA TYR A 133 3.56 7.68 -9.30
C TYR A 133 2.04 7.57 -9.12
N PRO A 134 1.32 8.70 -9.11
CA PRO A 134 -0.11 8.69 -8.86
C PRO A 134 -0.91 8.12 -10.03
N GLY A 135 -1.96 7.39 -9.67
CA GLY A 135 -3.01 6.94 -10.57
C GLY A 135 -4.38 7.23 -9.96
N ASN A 136 -5.43 7.29 -10.76
CA ASN A 136 -6.78 7.44 -10.23
C ASN A 136 -7.19 6.22 -9.40
N LEU A 137 -7.57 6.46 -8.15
CA LEU A 137 -8.07 5.46 -7.21
C LEU A 137 -9.49 5.79 -6.79
N ASN A 138 -10.37 4.80 -6.84
CA ASN A 138 -11.74 4.89 -6.36
C ASN A 138 -12.07 3.67 -5.51
N SER A 139 -11.67 3.70 -4.25
CA SER A 139 -12.03 2.68 -3.26
C SER A 139 -12.90 3.28 -2.15
N LEU A 140 -13.40 2.42 -1.26
CA LEU A 140 -14.21 2.92 -0.13
C LEU A 140 -13.36 3.70 0.88
N PRO A 141 -12.18 3.21 1.33
CA PRO A 141 -11.39 3.94 2.32
C PRO A 141 -10.49 5.03 1.73
N PHE A 142 -10.06 4.93 0.48
CA PHE A 142 -9.17 5.91 -0.14
C PHE A 142 -9.61 6.31 -1.53
N THR A 143 -9.38 7.57 -1.89
CA THR A 143 -9.51 8.04 -3.27
C THR A 143 -8.30 8.87 -3.67
N VAL A 144 -7.92 8.76 -4.95
CA VAL A 144 -6.93 9.64 -5.59
C VAL A 144 -7.56 10.19 -6.86
N SER A 145 -7.61 11.51 -6.98
CA SER A 145 -8.14 12.21 -8.14
C SER A 145 -7.02 12.92 -8.88
N LEU A 146 -6.69 12.42 -10.05
CA LEU A 146 -5.59 12.89 -10.90
C LEU A 146 -6.16 13.43 -12.22
N LYS A 147 -5.68 14.59 -12.65
CA LYS A 147 -6.03 15.16 -13.96
C LYS A 147 -5.50 14.25 -15.09
N PRO A 148 -6.22 14.12 -16.21
CA PRO A 148 -5.81 13.28 -17.34
C PRO A 148 -4.41 13.62 -17.88
N GLU A 149 -4.07 14.91 -17.97
CA GLU A 149 -2.77 15.40 -18.44
C GLU A 149 -1.61 15.14 -17.48
N GLU A 150 -1.90 14.78 -16.23
CA GLU A 150 -0.91 14.45 -15.22
C GLU A 150 -0.64 12.94 -15.10
N GLN A 151 -1.39 12.11 -15.82
CA GLN A 151 -1.18 10.66 -15.82
C GLN A 151 0.19 10.31 -16.41
N GLY A 152 0.82 9.30 -15.83
CA GLY A 152 2.14 8.86 -16.29
C GLY A 152 3.31 9.72 -15.81
N ARG A 153 3.10 10.64 -14.86
CA ARG A 153 4.13 11.54 -14.35
C ARG A 153 4.41 11.31 -12.87
N TYR A 154 5.66 11.09 -12.54
CA TYR A 154 6.11 11.01 -11.14
C TYR A 154 5.88 12.34 -10.42
N GLY A 155 5.43 12.27 -9.17
CA GLY A 155 5.18 13.44 -8.33
C GLY A 155 4.07 14.37 -8.86
N ALA A 156 3.21 13.91 -9.76
CA ALA A 156 2.10 14.71 -10.25
C ALA A 156 1.16 15.12 -9.12
N PRO A 157 0.76 16.39 -9.03
CA PRO A 157 -0.18 16.85 -8.02
C PRO A 157 -1.55 16.23 -8.24
N CYS A 158 -2.14 15.74 -7.15
CA CYS A 158 -3.47 15.12 -7.18
C CYS A 158 -4.21 15.38 -5.86
N GLY A 159 -5.54 15.26 -5.90
CA GLY A 159 -6.35 15.22 -4.70
C GLY A 159 -6.35 13.83 -4.10
N VAL A 160 -6.10 13.71 -2.80
CA VAL A 160 -6.10 12.45 -2.07
C VAL A 160 -7.06 12.50 -0.90
N THR A 161 -7.73 11.39 -0.60
CA THR A 161 -8.71 11.31 0.48
C THR A 161 -8.57 10.01 1.26
N CYS A 162 -8.78 10.08 2.58
CA CYS A 162 -8.90 8.92 3.46
C CYS A 162 -10.18 9.01 4.28
N TYR A 163 -10.94 7.90 4.34
CA TYR A 163 -12.17 7.74 5.10
C TYR A 163 -12.06 6.69 6.22
N PHE A 164 -10.89 6.15 6.49
CA PHE A 164 -10.71 5.30 7.66
C PHE A 164 -11.02 6.08 8.94
N PRO A 165 -11.93 5.60 9.81
CA PRO A 165 -12.20 6.25 11.09
C PRO A 165 -10.98 6.12 12.03
N MET A 166 -10.58 7.20 12.65
CA MET A 166 -9.42 7.25 13.54
C MET A 166 -9.87 7.76 14.92
N PRO A 167 -10.35 6.88 15.82
CA PRO A 167 -10.79 7.24 17.15
C PRO A 167 -9.60 7.59 18.04
N PHE A 168 -9.84 8.48 19.01
CA PHE A 168 -8.91 8.86 20.08
C PHE A 168 -9.68 9.27 21.33
N ASN A 169 -9.15 8.93 22.52
CA ASN A 169 -9.81 9.26 23.79
C ASN A 169 -9.27 10.53 24.43
N LYS A 170 -7.98 10.83 24.26
CA LYS A 170 -7.35 12.01 24.85
C LYS A 170 -6.94 13.02 23.80
N LYS A 171 -6.17 12.58 22.82
CA LYS A 171 -5.59 13.48 21.82
C LYS A 171 -5.30 12.77 20.50
N ALA A 172 -5.53 13.50 19.40
CA ALA A 172 -4.98 13.17 18.10
C ALA A 172 -3.96 14.24 17.70
N LYS A 173 -2.74 13.84 17.37
CA LYS A 173 -1.70 14.73 16.81
C LYS A 173 -1.34 14.29 15.41
N ILE A 174 -1.43 15.21 14.45
CA ILE A 174 -1.11 14.98 13.05
C ILE A 174 0.05 15.88 12.65
N GLU A 175 1.12 15.30 12.12
CA GLU A 175 2.34 15.96 11.70
C GLU A 175 2.69 15.59 10.25
N VAL A 176 3.32 16.53 9.55
CA VAL A 176 3.96 16.29 8.25
C VAL A 176 5.44 16.62 8.38
N ILE A 177 6.28 15.71 7.91
CA ILE A 177 7.73 15.83 7.92
C ILE A 177 8.17 16.00 6.47
N ASN A 178 8.77 17.14 6.13
CA ASN A 178 9.31 17.40 4.81
C ASN A 178 10.83 17.11 4.81
N GLU A 179 11.21 15.97 4.29
CA GLU A 179 12.62 15.59 4.13
C GLU A 179 13.16 15.90 2.72
N ASN A 180 12.51 16.83 1.99
CA ASN A 180 13.01 17.35 0.71
C ASN A 180 13.97 18.52 0.94
N ASP A 181 14.79 18.78 -0.08
CA ASP A 181 15.57 20.01 -0.21
C ASP A 181 14.75 21.21 -0.72
N LEU A 182 13.48 20.98 -1.06
CA LEU A 182 12.54 21.97 -1.57
C LEU A 182 11.38 22.19 -0.60
N PRO A 183 10.77 23.38 -0.59
CA PRO A 183 9.53 23.61 0.13
C PRO A 183 8.40 22.70 -0.36
N PHE A 184 7.58 22.23 0.55
CA PHE A 184 6.41 21.42 0.30
C PHE A 184 5.15 22.24 0.52
N ILE A 185 4.33 22.38 -0.51
CA ILE A 185 3.06 23.10 -0.46
C ILE A 185 1.93 22.11 -0.19
N LEU A 186 1.13 22.38 0.82
CA LEU A 186 0.04 21.52 1.26
C LEU A 186 -1.26 22.30 1.46
N TYR A 187 -2.32 21.84 0.79
CA TYR A 187 -3.70 22.14 1.11
C TYR A 187 -4.31 20.94 1.81
N PHE A 188 -5.06 21.15 2.90
CA PHE A 188 -5.69 20.04 3.61
C PHE A 188 -6.99 20.42 4.29
N ASN A 189 -7.87 19.43 4.45
CA ASN A 189 -9.02 19.41 5.34
C ASN A 189 -9.00 18.08 6.12
N ILE A 190 -9.07 18.15 7.44
CA ILE A 190 -9.18 17.01 8.35
C ILE A 190 -10.45 17.22 9.16
N ASP A 191 -11.48 16.44 8.87
CA ASP A 191 -12.77 16.52 9.52
C ASP A 191 -12.89 15.48 10.62
N TYR A 192 -13.41 15.91 11.78
CA TYR A 192 -13.54 15.05 12.95
C TYR A 192 -14.83 15.32 13.73
N GLU A 193 -15.25 14.35 14.48
CA GLU A 193 -16.31 14.45 15.49
C GLU A 193 -15.69 14.45 16.89
N MET A 194 -16.25 15.28 17.79
CA MET A 194 -15.94 15.32 19.21
C MET A 194 -17.11 14.73 19.97
N TYR A 195 -16.83 13.89 20.94
CA TYR A 195 -17.84 13.22 21.77
C TYR A 195 -17.77 13.68 23.23
N HIS A 196 -18.83 13.47 23.97
CA HIS A 196 -18.87 13.78 25.43
C HIS A 196 -18.30 12.64 26.27
N GLU A 197 -18.46 11.42 25.80
CA GLU A 197 -18.02 10.22 26.51
C GLU A 197 -16.84 9.56 25.77
N PRO A 198 -15.84 9.06 26.49
CA PRO A 198 -14.73 8.32 25.89
C PRO A 198 -15.22 6.99 25.28
N PHE A 199 -14.48 6.53 24.30
CA PHE A 199 -14.66 5.17 23.78
C PHE A 199 -14.29 4.13 24.84
N GLY A 200 -14.95 2.97 24.79
CA GLY A 200 -14.71 1.86 25.70
C GLY A 200 -13.38 1.14 25.47
N ASP A 201 -13.06 0.23 26.37
CA ASP A 201 -11.81 -0.57 26.35
C ASP A 201 -11.70 -1.53 25.15
N ASP A 202 -12.77 -1.73 24.40
CA ASP A 202 -12.83 -2.50 23.17
C ASP A 202 -12.44 -1.70 21.93
N THR A 203 -12.15 -0.42 22.07
CA THR A 203 -11.76 0.46 20.97
C THR A 203 -10.34 0.16 20.50
N ALA A 204 -10.20 -0.03 19.21
CA ALA A 204 -8.92 -0.15 18.54
C ALA A 204 -8.61 1.12 17.72
N TYR A 205 -7.37 1.55 17.77
CA TYR A 205 -6.86 2.77 17.15
C TYR A 205 -6.24 2.47 15.79
N PHE A 206 -6.37 3.40 14.85
CA PHE A 206 -5.83 3.26 13.51
C PHE A 206 -4.31 3.32 13.50
N HIS A 207 -3.70 2.42 12.74
CA HIS A 207 -2.25 2.33 12.54
C HIS A 207 -1.91 2.14 11.07
N ALA A 208 -0.73 2.61 10.68
CA ALA A 208 -0.15 2.33 9.36
C ALA A 208 1.38 2.29 9.42
N CYS A 209 1.98 1.34 8.71
CA CYS A 209 3.42 1.26 8.53
C CYS A 209 3.78 0.99 7.07
N TRP A 210 4.99 1.37 6.69
CA TRP A 210 5.52 1.18 5.36
C TRP A 210 6.73 0.26 5.38
N ASN A 211 6.81 -0.62 4.38
CA ASN A 211 7.96 -1.49 4.18
C ASN A 211 8.41 -1.48 2.72
N ARG A 212 9.69 -1.76 2.48
CA ARG A 212 10.30 -1.90 1.15
C ARG A 212 11.43 -2.91 1.17
N GLU A 213 11.46 -3.74 0.14
CA GLU A 213 12.61 -4.56 -0.23
C GLU A 213 12.98 -4.27 -1.69
N ASN A 214 14.26 -3.97 -1.96
CA ASN A 214 14.73 -3.65 -3.29
C ASN A 214 16.21 -4.04 -3.47
N PRO A 215 16.48 -5.17 -4.18
CA PRO A 215 15.49 -6.18 -4.56
C PRO A 215 15.13 -7.11 -3.40
N THR A 216 14.01 -7.82 -3.53
CA THR A 216 13.72 -8.99 -2.71
C THR A 216 14.75 -10.10 -2.97
N LYS A 217 14.94 -10.99 -1.99
CA LYS A 217 15.96 -12.05 -2.06
C LYS A 217 15.46 -13.29 -2.82
N GLY A 218 15.57 -13.26 -4.15
CA GLY A 218 15.20 -14.38 -5.03
C GLY A 218 16.28 -15.42 -5.22
N TRP A 219 16.05 -16.36 -6.18
CA TRP A 219 16.95 -17.49 -6.46
C TRP A 219 17.90 -17.23 -7.62
N GLY A 220 17.69 -16.17 -8.39
CA GLY A 220 18.53 -15.75 -9.50
C GLY A 220 17.76 -15.41 -10.78
N PRO A 221 18.41 -14.75 -11.73
CA PRO A 221 17.74 -14.12 -12.87
C PRO A 221 17.21 -15.08 -13.93
N GLU A 222 17.66 -16.35 -13.94
CA GLU A 222 17.33 -17.32 -14.99
C GLU A 222 16.11 -18.17 -14.67
N ILE A 223 15.53 -18.02 -13.49
CA ILE A 223 14.41 -18.85 -13.04
C ILE A 223 13.12 -18.30 -13.63
N GLN A 224 12.47 -19.11 -14.44
CA GLN A 224 11.21 -18.78 -15.10
C GLN A 224 10.02 -19.04 -14.17
N VAL A 225 9.00 -18.20 -14.27
CA VAL A 225 7.71 -18.40 -13.63
C VAL A 225 7.05 -19.68 -14.17
N ASN A 226 6.32 -20.37 -13.32
CA ASN A 226 5.58 -21.59 -13.65
C ASN A 226 6.44 -22.72 -14.25
N ALA A 227 7.75 -22.63 -14.14
CA ALA A 227 8.59 -23.77 -14.44
C ALA A 227 8.27 -24.91 -13.45
N PRO A 228 8.17 -26.15 -13.92
CA PRO A 228 7.91 -27.29 -13.03
C PRO A 228 8.81 -27.33 -11.81
N GLU A 229 10.02 -26.87 -11.94
CA GLU A 229 11.06 -26.79 -10.93
C GLU A 229 10.68 -25.85 -9.78
N VAL A 230 10.19 -24.68 -10.12
CA VAL A 230 9.79 -23.66 -9.16
C VAL A 230 8.58 -24.14 -8.35
N ASN A 231 7.56 -24.64 -9.03
CA ASN A 231 6.26 -24.98 -8.45
C ASN A 231 6.27 -26.16 -7.45
N THR A 232 7.41 -26.68 -7.10
CA THR A 232 7.53 -27.83 -6.20
C THR A 232 8.40 -27.59 -4.98
N VAL A 233 9.04 -26.46 -4.91
CA VAL A 233 9.71 -26.03 -3.70
C VAL A 233 8.65 -25.67 -2.66
N THR A 234 8.78 -26.22 -1.48
CA THR A 234 7.84 -25.98 -0.37
C THR A 234 8.28 -24.76 0.43
N ASN A 235 7.32 -23.93 0.82
CA ASN A 235 7.53 -22.82 1.73
C ASN A 235 6.38 -22.75 2.76
N PHE A 236 6.35 -23.67 3.70
CA PHE A 236 5.26 -23.76 4.69
C PHE A 236 5.33 -22.72 5.80
N LYS A 237 6.52 -22.15 6.05
CA LYS A 237 6.74 -21.24 7.18
C LYS A 237 6.92 -19.79 6.75
N GLY A 238 6.77 -19.48 5.47
CA GLY A 238 6.95 -18.14 4.95
C GLY A 238 8.36 -17.59 5.16
N GLU A 239 9.37 -18.46 5.15
CA GLU A 239 10.77 -18.06 5.28
C GLU A 239 11.16 -17.20 4.08
N ASN A 240 11.73 -16.03 4.34
CA ASN A 240 12.11 -15.01 3.34
C ASN A 240 10.95 -14.40 2.54
N ASN A 241 9.70 -14.57 2.95
CA ASN A 241 8.59 -13.85 2.36
C ASN A 241 8.73 -12.35 2.58
N TYR A 242 8.24 -11.56 1.63
CA TYR A 242 8.06 -10.13 1.83
C TYR A 242 7.07 -9.88 2.98
N VAL A 243 7.46 -9.05 3.95
CA VAL A 243 6.65 -8.78 5.13
C VAL A 243 5.79 -7.56 4.92
N LEU A 244 4.46 -7.73 4.94
CA LEU A 244 3.49 -6.63 4.94
C LEU A 244 3.34 -6.03 6.35
N LEU A 245 3.23 -6.88 7.37
CA LEU A 245 3.04 -6.49 8.76
C LEU A 245 3.61 -7.57 9.68
N ASP A 246 4.30 -7.16 10.75
CA ASP A 246 4.80 -8.06 11.80
C ASP A 246 4.76 -7.29 13.13
N ILE A 247 3.73 -7.52 13.96
CA ILE A 247 3.47 -6.72 15.17
C ILE A 247 2.88 -7.53 16.31
N ASP A 248 3.22 -7.12 17.53
CA ASP A 248 2.56 -7.57 18.75
C ASP A 248 1.40 -6.65 19.13
N GLY A 249 0.34 -7.22 19.67
CA GLY A 249 -0.83 -6.48 20.17
C GLY A 249 -2.13 -7.24 20.05
N GLU A 250 -3.24 -6.56 20.29
CA GLU A 250 -4.59 -7.07 20.08
C GLU A 250 -5.33 -6.13 19.10
N GLY A 251 -5.84 -6.69 18.00
CA GLY A 251 -6.48 -5.87 16.99
C GLY A 251 -6.94 -6.64 15.76
N GLN A 252 -6.92 -5.93 14.62
CA GLN A 252 -7.35 -6.48 13.33
C GLN A 252 -6.62 -5.80 12.18
N TYR A 253 -6.05 -6.60 11.29
CA TYR A 253 -5.49 -6.15 10.02
C TYR A 253 -6.63 -5.86 9.04
N VAL A 254 -6.54 -4.69 8.38
CA VAL A 254 -7.59 -4.23 7.46
C VAL A 254 -7.10 -4.00 6.04
N GLY A 255 -5.89 -4.42 5.72
CA GLY A 255 -5.42 -4.44 4.34
C GLY A 255 -4.13 -3.69 4.07
N CYS A 256 -3.81 -3.59 2.81
CA CYS A 256 -2.61 -2.89 2.34
C CYS A 256 -2.80 -2.26 0.96
N ASN A 257 -1.88 -1.36 0.61
CA ASN A 257 -1.50 -1.20 -0.79
C ASN A 257 -0.15 -1.89 -1.02
N LEU A 258 0.05 -2.37 -2.22
CA LEU A 258 1.23 -3.09 -2.66
C LEU A 258 1.72 -2.50 -3.98
N THR A 259 3.00 -2.18 -4.03
CA THR A 259 3.70 -1.70 -5.22
C THR A 259 4.76 -2.72 -5.60
N VAL A 260 4.72 -3.20 -6.82
CA VAL A 260 5.72 -4.13 -7.36
C VAL A 260 6.32 -3.55 -8.62
N LYS A 261 7.65 -3.45 -8.65
CA LYS A 261 8.41 -3.23 -9.87
C LYS A 261 9.14 -4.52 -10.20
N HIS A 262 8.68 -5.13 -11.27
CA HIS A 262 9.15 -6.43 -11.71
C HIS A 262 10.45 -6.29 -12.50
N TYR A 263 11.51 -6.96 -12.06
CA TYR A 263 12.83 -6.89 -12.71
C TYR A 263 13.15 -8.10 -13.58
N GLN A 264 12.56 -9.25 -13.27
CA GLN A 264 12.93 -10.50 -13.92
C GLN A 264 11.75 -11.44 -14.12
N GLY A 265 11.87 -12.35 -15.10
CA GLY A 265 10.85 -13.32 -15.39
C GLY A 265 9.71 -12.79 -16.25
N SER A 266 8.61 -13.53 -16.27
CA SER A 266 7.44 -13.22 -17.12
C SER A 266 6.23 -12.79 -16.32
N TRP A 267 6.08 -13.28 -15.08
CA TRP A 267 4.97 -13.01 -14.19
C TRP A 267 5.43 -13.02 -12.73
N TRP A 268 5.03 -12.04 -11.96
CA TRP A 268 5.50 -11.83 -10.59
C TRP A 268 4.52 -12.33 -9.50
N GLY A 269 3.27 -12.59 -9.83
CA GLY A 269 2.17 -12.70 -8.89
C GLY A 269 1.79 -14.12 -8.43
N GLU A 270 2.64 -15.13 -8.59
CA GLU A 270 2.36 -16.51 -8.14
C GLU A 270 2.57 -16.76 -6.65
N GLY A 271 3.09 -15.76 -5.92
CA GLY A 271 3.42 -15.91 -4.51
C GLY A 271 2.20 -15.88 -3.60
N ASN A 272 2.11 -16.82 -2.66
CA ASN A 272 1.00 -16.91 -1.72
C ASN A 272 1.09 -15.86 -0.61
N ASP A 273 -0.05 -15.30 -0.23
CA ASP A 273 -0.19 -14.60 1.05
C ASP A 273 -0.27 -15.58 2.21
N MET A 274 0.37 -15.24 3.33
CA MET A 274 0.40 -16.06 4.52
C MET A 274 0.20 -15.21 5.77
N PHE A 275 -0.78 -15.60 6.60
CA PHE A 275 -1.07 -14.96 7.87
C PHE A 275 -0.74 -15.91 9.02
N PHE A 276 0.17 -15.49 9.89
CA PHE A 276 0.53 -16.19 11.11
C PHE A 276 -0.07 -15.43 12.29
N ILE A 277 -0.99 -16.05 13.00
CA ILE A 277 -1.78 -15.42 14.04
C ILE A 277 -1.41 -15.99 15.40
N ASP A 278 -1.17 -15.12 16.39
CA ASP A 278 -0.97 -15.46 17.79
C ASP A 278 0.14 -16.48 18.07
N GLY A 279 1.20 -16.46 17.26
CA GLY A 279 2.39 -17.32 17.44
C GLY A 279 2.29 -18.65 16.71
N GLU A 280 1.46 -18.76 15.70
CA GLU A 280 1.39 -19.94 14.83
C GLU A 280 2.74 -20.23 14.14
N GLU A 281 3.12 -21.49 14.09
CA GLU A 281 4.30 -21.94 13.34
C GLU A 281 4.02 -22.06 11.82
N TYR A 282 2.78 -22.37 11.48
CA TYR A 282 2.26 -22.47 10.11
C TYR A 282 1.08 -21.53 9.94
N PRO A 283 0.92 -20.88 8.78
CA PRO A 283 -0.14 -19.91 8.60
C PRO A 283 -1.51 -20.59 8.62
N SER A 284 -2.42 -20.06 9.43
CA SER A 284 -3.83 -20.52 9.42
C SER A 284 -4.60 -20.01 8.22
N LEU A 285 -4.18 -18.87 7.64
CA LEU A 285 -4.69 -18.35 6.38
C LEU A 285 -3.53 -18.35 5.37
N ASN A 286 -3.73 -19.08 4.27
CA ASN A 286 -2.75 -19.23 3.21
C ASN A 286 -3.46 -19.11 1.86
N GLY A 287 -3.00 -18.22 1.01
CA GLY A 287 -3.58 -17.93 -0.30
C GLY A 287 -3.08 -18.84 -1.41
N THR A 288 -3.34 -18.46 -2.63
CA THR A 288 -3.05 -19.21 -3.86
C THR A 288 -2.22 -18.43 -4.86
N GLY A 289 -2.06 -17.11 -4.67
CA GLY A 289 -1.29 -16.22 -5.50
C GLY A 289 -1.43 -14.77 -5.04
N THR A 290 -0.51 -13.92 -5.41
CA THR A 290 -0.56 -12.49 -5.04
C THR A 290 -1.74 -11.78 -5.74
N GLU A 291 -2.03 -12.12 -6.99
CA GLU A 291 -3.21 -11.58 -7.68
C GLU A 291 -4.52 -12.05 -7.04
N ASP A 292 -4.55 -13.28 -6.53
CA ASP A 292 -5.71 -13.84 -5.82
C ASP A 292 -5.90 -13.13 -4.48
N TYR A 293 -4.81 -12.87 -3.75
CA TYR A 293 -4.85 -12.01 -2.56
C TYR A 293 -5.43 -10.65 -2.89
N LEU A 294 -5.06 -10.06 -4.02
CA LEU A 294 -5.59 -8.78 -4.51
C LEU A 294 -7.00 -8.90 -5.11
N ASN A 295 -7.68 -10.04 -4.95
CA ASN A 295 -9.01 -10.35 -5.49
C ASN A 295 -9.11 -10.24 -7.01
N GLN A 296 -8.03 -10.54 -7.71
CA GLN A 296 -8.01 -10.65 -9.15
C GLN A 296 -7.80 -12.12 -9.53
N GLY A 297 -7.67 -12.44 -10.77
CA GLY A 297 -7.48 -13.83 -11.19
C GLY A 297 -6.89 -13.90 -12.60
N TRP A 298 -6.00 -14.89 -12.80
CA TRP A 298 -5.27 -15.07 -14.06
C TRP A 298 -4.41 -13.85 -14.44
N GLY A 299 -3.82 -13.21 -13.42
CA GLY A 299 -3.04 -11.98 -13.54
C GLY A 299 -3.76 -10.77 -12.97
N VAL A 300 -3.11 -9.59 -13.07
CA VAL A 300 -3.66 -8.32 -12.60
C VAL A 300 -4.20 -7.49 -13.76
N GLN A 301 -5.33 -6.82 -13.54
CA GLN A 301 -5.98 -5.96 -14.51
C GLN A 301 -6.25 -4.59 -13.90
N ARG A 302 -6.03 -3.53 -14.67
CA ARG A 302 -6.31 -2.17 -14.23
C ARG A 302 -7.81 -2.01 -13.94
N ASN A 303 -8.12 -1.81 -12.67
CA ASN A 303 -9.48 -1.64 -12.18
C ASN A 303 -9.50 -0.86 -10.86
N ASN A 304 -10.72 -0.44 -10.45
CA ASN A 304 -10.97 0.25 -9.20
C ASN A 304 -12.29 -0.25 -8.62
N PHE A 305 -12.23 -1.07 -7.57
CA PHE A 305 -13.37 -1.57 -6.84
C PHE A 305 -13.36 -1.07 -5.38
N PRO A 306 -14.48 -1.11 -4.65
CA PRO A 306 -14.56 -0.56 -3.30
C PRO A 306 -13.50 -1.08 -2.32
N PHE A 307 -13.08 -2.32 -2.45
CA PHE A 307 -12.17 -2.98 -1.50
C PHE A 307 -10.87 -3.50 -2.11
N PHE A 308 -10.74 -3.49 -3.42
CA PHE A 308 -9.54 -3.97 -4.11
C PHE A 308 -9.41 -3.32 -5.50
N GLY A 309 -8.22 -3.37 -6.06
CA GLY A 309 -7.97 -2.92 -7.42
C GLY A 309 -6.50 -2.77 -7.75
N THR A 310 -6.22 -2.53 -9.03
CA THR A 310 -4.90 -2.17 -9.56
C THR A 310 -4.99 -0.82 -10.23
N ILE A 311 -4.33 0.17 -9.62
CA ILE A 311 -4.39 1.58 -10.04
C ILE A 311 -3.42 1.86 -11.18
N VAL A 312 -2.25 1.25 -11.08
CA VAL A 312 -1.21 1.30 -12.11
C VAL A 312 -0.87 -0.14 -12.49
N HIS A 313 -0.91 -0.40 -13.77
CA HIS A 313 -0.48 -1.66 -14.37
C HIS A 313 0.18 -1.33 -15.70
N GLU A 314 1.49 -1.39 -15.76
CA GLU A 314 2.24 -1.10 -16.98
C GLU A 314 2.54 -2.37 -17.77
N ALA A 315 3.00 -3.42 -17.09
CA ALA A 315 3.23 -4.72 -17.69
C ALA A 315 3.47 -5.80 -16.62
N ASP A 316 3.26 -7.06 -16.97
CA ASP A 316 3.65 -8.24 -16.19
C ASP A 316 5.07 -8.72 -16.54
N SER A 317 5.63 -8.22 -17.63
CA SER A 317 6.99 -8.51 -18.11
C SER A 317 8.05 -7.72 -17.32
N PRO A 318 9.34 -8.08 -17.45
CA PRO A 318 10.42 -7.33 -16.83
C PRO A 318 10.31 -5.82 -17.06
N HIS A 319 10.56 -5.06 -16.00
CA HIS A 319 10.41 -3.61 -15.88
C HIS A 319 8.98 -3.10 -15.77
N GLY A 320 7.99 -3.96 -15.74
CA GLY A 320 6.62 -3.61 -15.45
C GLY A 320 6.47 -3.06 -14.03
N PHE A 321 5.55 -2.13 -13.87
CA PHE A 321 5.27 -1.46 -12.62
C PHE A 321 3.79 -1.57 -12.29
N ASN A 322 3.50 -2.03 -11.07
CA ASN A 322 2.16 -2.30 -10.61
C ASN A 322 1.93 -1.64 -9.26
N VAL A 323 0.79 -0.97 -9.11
CA VAL A 323 0.30 -0.47 -7.82
C VAL A 323 -1.11 -1.01 -7.62
N ALA A 324 -1.28 -1.82 -6.60
CA ALA A 324 -2.54 -2.46 -6.28
C ALA A 324 -2.90 -2.26 -4.81
N TYR A 325 -4.15 -2.53 -4.45
CA TYR A 325 -4.64 -2.46 -3.09
C TYR A 325 -5.65 -3.55 -2.78
N ARG A 326 -5.68 -3.96 -1.52
CA ARG A 326 -6.71 -4.79 -0.91
C ARG A 326 -7.06 -4.27 0.47
N PHE A 327 -8.36 -4.03 0.72
CA PHE A 327 -8.87 -3.62 2.02
C PHE A 327 -9.83 -4.66 2.57
N HIS A 328 -9.50 -5.23 3.71
CA HIS A 328 -10.28 -6.22 4.45
C HIS A 328 -11.35 -5.54 5.33
N ILE A 329 -12.30 -4.85 4.70
CA ILE A 329 -13.34 -4.10 5.43
C ILE A 329 -14.46 -5.03 5.91
N THR A 330 -14.79 -6.02 5.11
CA THR A 330 -15.83 -7.01 5.43
C THR A 330 -15.27 -8.31 6.01
N ASP A 331 -13.97 -8.49 5.90
CA ASP A 331 -13.20 -9.68 6.24
C ASP A 331 -11.89 -9.36 7.00
N PRO A 332 -11.94 -8.48 8.05
CA PRO A 332 -10.73 -8.13 8.79
C PRO A 332 -10.12 -9.36 9.47
N VAL A 333 -8.79 -9.40 9.52
CA VAL A 333 -8.07 -10.52 10.14
C VAL A 333 -7.72 -10.17 11.59
N HIS A 334 -8.36 -10.86 12.52
CA HIS A 334 -8.26 -10.60 13.95
C HIS A 334 -7.04 -11.30 14.59
N PHE A 335 -6.43 -10.64 15.56
CA PHE A 335 -5.35 -11.19 16.40
C PHE A 335 -5.49 -10.72 17.85
N LYS A 336 -4.99 -11.55 18.78
CA LYS A 336 -5.06 -11.29 20.23
C LYS A 336 -3.70 -10.98 20.87
N LYS A 337 -2.61 -11.42 20.25
CA LYS A 337 -1.26 -11.25 20.78
C LYS A 337 -0.26 -10.80 19.72
N HIS A 338 -0.39 -11.32 18.51
CA HIS A 338 0.58 -11.11 17.45
C HIS A 338 -0.04 -11.41 16.09
N ILE A 339 0.35 -10.66 15.08
CA ILE A 339 0.07 -11.00 13.68
C ILE A 339 1.31 -10.76 12.83
N LYS A 340 1.61 -11.73 11.96
CA LYS A 340 2.56 -11.57 10.88
C LYS A 340 1.87 -11.85 9.55
N VAL A 341 1.86 -10.86 8.66
CA VAL A 341 1.29 -10.94 7.33
C VAL A 341 2.41 -10.85 6.31
N THR A 342 2.50 -11.83 5.44
CA THR A 342 3.57 -11.92 4.44
C THR A 342 3.02 -12.33 3.09
N ILE A 343 3.77 -12.03 2.02
CA ILE A 343 3.50 -12.54 0.67
C ILE A 343 4.82 -13.07 0.09
N GLU A 344 4.78 -14.20 -0.58
CA GLU A 344 5.91 -14.69 -1.37
C GLU A 344 6.13 -13.79 -2.59
N HIS A 345 7.37 -13.47 -2.91
CA HIS A 345 7.73 -12.76 -4.13
C HIS A 345 8.04 -13.75 -5.27
N GLY A 346 6.99 -14.16 -5.98
CA GLY A 346 6.94 -15.36 -6.78
C GLY A 346 6.83 -16.63 -5.93
N HIS A 347 6.56 -17.78 -6.54
CA HIS A 347 6.40 -19.03 -5.79
C HIS A 347 7.67 -19.36 -5.00
N ALA A 348 7.52 -19.62 -3.70
CA ALA A 348 8.59 -19.90 -2.75
C ALA A 348 9.74 -18.86 -2.81
N ASN A 349 9.42 -17.59 -3.10
CA ASN A 349 10.37 -16.47 -3.12
C ASN A 349 11.45 -16.57 -4.21
N HIS A 350 11.13 -17.08 -5.39
CA HIS A 350 12.12 -17.24 -6.43
C HIS A 350 12.51 -15.96 -7.19
N LEU A 351 11.70 -14.89 -7.11
CA LEU A 351 11.90 -13.64 -7.85
C LEU A 351 12.65 -12.59 -7.01
N SER A 352 13.45 -11.78 -7.71
CA SER A 352 14.16 -10.62 -7.14
C SER A 352 13.59 -9.35 -7.76
N ASP A 353 12.60 -8.75 -7.10
CA ASP A 353 11.86 -7.58 -7.56
C ASP A 353 11.89 -6.47 -6.50
N GLU A 354 11.51 -5.25 -6.87
CA GLU A 354 11.21 -4.22 -5.87
C GLU A 354 9.77 -4.39 -5.38
N TRP A 355 9.64 -4.56 -4.08
CA TRP A 355 8.36 -4.63 -3.38
C TRP A 355 8.27 -3.52 -2.34
N CYS A 356 7.16 -2.79 -2.35
CA CYS A 356 6.85 -1.79 -1.33
C CYS A 356 5.39 -1.93 -0.93
N SER A 357 5.10 -1.69 0.34
CA SER A 357 3.71 -1.73 0.81
C SER A 357 3.45 -0.77 1.96
N THR A 358 2.21 -0.34 2.08
CA THR A 358 1.68 0.23 3.32
C THR A 358 0.63 -0.71 3.86
N ALA A 359 0.84 -1.20 5.07
CA ALA A 359 -0.13 -2.00 5.81
C ALA A 359 -0.97 -1.10 6.71
N TYR A 360 -2.27 -1.41 6.81
CA TYR A 360 -3.23 -0.71 7.66
C TYR A 360 -3.87 -1.70 8.64
N TRP A 361 -3.98 -1.28 9.91
CA TRP A 361 -4.63 -2.09 10.93
C TRP A 361 -5.19 -1.23 12.05
N TYR A 362 -6.01 -1.84 12.88
CA TYR A 362 -6.48 -1.28 14.14
C TYR A 362 -5.98 -2.13 15.28
N GLN A 363 -5.44 -1.51 16.32
CA GLN A 363 -5.06 -2.22 17.55
C GLN A 363 -5.28 -1.37 18.80
N LYS A 364 -5.37 -2.03 19.95
CA LYS A 364 -5.42 -1.38 21.25
C LYS A 364 -4.08 -0.71 21.59
N LEU A 365 -4.16 0.40 22.31
CA LEU A 365 -2.98 1.05 22.89
C LEU A 365 -2.57 0.37 24.22
N PRO A 366 -1.29 0.43 24.62
CA PRO A 366 -0.19 1.15 23.97
C PRO A 366 0.33 0.41 22.74
N THR A 367 0.80 1.17 21.75
CA THR A 367 1.45 0.61 20.57
C THR A 367 2.80 0.01 20.94
N ALA A 368 2.92 -1.31 20.89
CA ALA A 368 4.19 -2.00 21.08
C ALA A 368 5.12 -1.86 19.86
N ALA A 369 4.53 -1.73 18.67
CA ALA A 369 5.25 -1.62 17.41
C ALA A 369 6.23 -0.45 17.39
N ASN A 370 7.42 -0.69 16.89
CA ASN A 370 8.39 0.36 16.57
C ASN A 370 8.29 0.69 15.09
N ILE A 371 7.30 1.54 14.74
CA ILE A 371 7.08 1.96 13.37
C ILE A 371 8.20 2.92 12.97
N THR A 372 9.00 2.52 12.00
CA THR A 372 10.10 3.30 11.46
C THR A 372 10.02 3.32 9.93
N VAL A 373 10.66 4.31 9.34
CA VAL A 373 10.91 4.37 7.89
C VAL A 373 12.41 4.45 7.65
N PRO A 374 12.91 3.85 6.57
CA PRO A 374 14.33 3.97 6.22
C PRO A 374 14.68 5.42 5.82
N PRO A 375 15.97 5.76 5.73
CA PRO A 375 16.43 7.06 5.22
C PRO A 375 15.87 7.38 3.84
N VAL A 376 15.90 8.68 3.46
CA VAL A 376 15.32 9.17 2.19
C VAL A 376 15.87 8.44 0.98
N GLU A 377 17.18 8.21 0.93
CA GLU A 377 17.89 7.52 -0.14
C GLU A 377 17.37 6.10 -0.38
N ASP A 378 16.96 5.41 0.68
CA ASP A 378 16.41 4.05 0.61
C ASP A 378 14.91 4.03 0.29
N ARG A 379 14.27 5.21 0.19
CA ARG A 379 12.84 5.35 -0.17
C ARG A 379 12.62 5.82 -1.59
N ILE A 380 13.61 6.47 -2.19
CA ILE A 380 13.50 7.02 -3.56
C ILE A 380 13.24 5.89 -4.55
N PRO A 381 12.24 6.06 -5.44
CA PRO A 381 11.96 5.07 -6.48
C PRO A 381 13.16 4.88 -7.43
N VAL A 382 13.39 3.63 -7.83
CA VAL A 382 14.29 3.33 -8.94
C VAL A 382 13.54 3.60 -10.24
N VAL A 383 13.77 4.77 -10.83
CA VAL A 383 13.14 5.15 -12.09
C VAL A 383 13.96 4.63 -13.25
N PRO A 384 13.36 4.03 -14.29
CA PRO A 384 14.04 3.78 -15.53
C PRO A 384 14.54 5.13 -16.07
N VAL A 385 15.85 5.27 -16.23
CA VAL A 385 16.43 6.47 -16.83
C VAL A 385 16.20 6.37 -18.32
N GLU A 386 15.26 7.15 -18.83
CA GLU A 386 14.85 7.33 -20.24
C GLU A 386 14.65 6.07 -21.11
N PRO A 387 13.73 6.08 -22.09
CA PRO A 387 13.36 4.89 -22.89
C PRO A 387 14.53 4.17 -23.59
N ASP A 388 15.65 4.85 -23.79
CA ASP A 388 16.83 4.31 -24.48
C ASP A 388 17.91 3.73 -23.55
N ARG A 389 17.77 3.85 -22.24
CA ARG A 389 18.66 3.13 -21.31
C ARG A 389 18.00 1.83 -20.90
N LYS A 390 18.64 0.74 -21.26
CA LYS A 390 18.34 -0.58 -20.66
C LYS A 390 18.42 -0.37 -19.14
N SER A 391 17.33 -0.65 -18.43
CA SER A 391 17.39 -0.72 -16.98
C SER A 391 18.40 -1.81 -16.66
N GLU A 392 19.45 -1.44 -15.96
CA GLU A 392 20.41 -2.41 -15.48
C GLU A 392 19.72 -3.18 -14.37
N MET A 393 19.62 -4.48 -14.52
CA MET A 393 19.27 -5.34 -13.40
C MET A 393 20.29 -5.09 -12.30
N PRO A 394 19.88 -5.07 -11.02
CA PRO A 394 20.82 -5.00 -9.93
C PRO A 394 21.86 -6.11 -10.11
N GLU A 395 23.13 -5.80 -9.92
CA GLU A 395 24.18 -6.81 -9.97
C GLU A 395 23.84 -7.93 -8.98
N LEU A 396 23.96 -9.17 -9.44
CA LEU A 396 23.76 -10.33 -8.57
C LEU A 396 24.74 -10.25 -7.40
N THR A 397 24.21 -10.18 -6.21
CA THR A 397 25.03 -10.28 -5.01
C THR A 397 25.68 -11.67 -4.94
N ASP A 398 26.77 -11.80 -4.21
CA ASP A 398 27.42 -13.10 -4.05
C ASP A 398 26.51 -14.12 -3.35
N GLU A 399 25.59 -13.65 -2.47
CA GLU A 399 24.56 -14.46 -1.87
C GLU A 399 23.53 -14.97 -2.88
N MET A 400 23.16 -14.14 -3.86
CA MET A 400 22.28 -14.56 -4.97
C MET A 400 22.94 -15.62 -5.85
N LYS A 401 24.21 -15.44 -6.17
CA LYS A 401 25.00 -16.45 -6.93
C LYS A 401 25.11 -17.77 -6.18
N GLU A 402 25.36 -17.71 -4.87
CA GLU A 402 25.38 -18.91 -4.02
C GLU A 402 24.01 -19.61 -3.96
N ALA A 403 22.92 -18.83 -3.94
CA ALA A 403 21.57 -19.38 -3.97
C ALA A 403 21.25 -20.10 -5.28
N ILE A 404 21.68 -19.55 -6.42
CA ILE A 404 21.56 -20.17 -7.74
C ILE A 404 22.33 -21.51 -7.76
N GLU A 405 23.60 -21.51 -7.34
CA GLU A 405 24.43 -22.71 -7.33
C GLU A 405 23.87 -23.81 -6.39
N LYS A 406 23.33 -23.38 -5.25
CA LYS A 406 22.62 -24.27 -4.32
C LYS A 406 21.35 -24.86 -4.94
N TYR A 407 20.61 -24.05 -5.66
CA TYR A 407 19.40 -24.45 -6.35
C TYR A 407 19.70 -25.47 -7.45
N GLU A 408 20.64 -25.21 -8.33
CA GLU A 408 21.04 -26.12 -9.39
C GLU A 408 21.48 -27.49 -8.86
N LYS A 409 22.34 -27.50 -7.82
CA LYS A 409 22.75 -28.73 -7.14
C LYS A 409 21.60 -29.48 -6.48
N ARG A 410 20.69 -28.75 -5.87
CA ARG A 410 19.49 -29.31 -5.24
C ARG A 410 18.53 -29.87 -6.27
N TRP A 411 18.40 -29.18 -7.40
CA TRP A 411 17.55 -29.59 -8.51
C TRP A 411 17.98 -30.91 -9.14
N GLU A 412 19.24 -31.09 -9.40
CA GLU A 412 19.80 -32.35 -9.94
C GLU A 412 19.44 -33.57 -9.05
N VAL A 413 19.40 -33.36 -7.74
CA VAL A 413 19.05 -34.42 -6.76
C VAL A 413 17.54 -34.66 -6.71
N TYR A 414 16.74 -33.62 -6.79
CA TYR A 414 15.28 -33.72 -6.57
C TYR A 414 14.49 -34.02 -7.85
N LYS A 415 15.00 -33.69 -9.01
CA LYS A 415 14.31 -33.88 -10.30
C LYS A 415 13.76 -35.30 -10.50
N PRO A 416 14.54 -36.39 -10.31
CA PRO A 416 14.03 -37.74 -10.49
C PRO A 416 12.96 -38.15 -9.49
N ALA A 417 13.16 -37.79 -8.21
CA ALA A 417 12.19 -38.12 -7.16
C ALA A 417 10.85 -37.39 -7.38
N ARG A 418 10.91 -36.22 -7.93
CA ARG A 418 9.78 -35.39 -8.23
C ARG A 418 8.97 -35.85 -9.45
N GLU A 419 9.63 -36.23 -10.52
CA GLU A 419 8.98 -36.84 -11.69
C GLU A 419 8.17 -38.07 -11.26
N GLU A 420 8.69 -38.86 -10.34
CA GLU A 420 7.98 -40.03 -9.79
C GLU A 420 6.81 -39.61 -8.89
N GLN A 421 6.96 -38.59 -8.04
CA GLN A 421 5.86 -38.07 -7.23
C GLN A 421 4.74 -37.49 -8.11
N PHE A 422 5.09 -36.79 -9.19
CA PHE A 422 4.13 -36.27 -10.13
C PHE A 422 3.35 -37.38 -10.82
N ARG A 423 4.05 -38.44 -11.24
CA ARG A 423 3.44 -39.63 -11.86
C ARG A 423 2.46 -40.31 -10.91
N ILE A 424 2.84 -40.46 -9.64
CA ILE A 424 1.97 -41.05 -8.62
C ILE A 424 0.74 -40.17 -8.37
N LYS A 425 0.93 -38.86 -8.25
CA LYS A 425 -0.15 -37.90 -8.04
C LYS A 425 -1.11 -37.85 -9.22
N GLU A 426 -0.59 -37.86 -10.43
CA GLU A 426 -1.40 -37.90 -11.65
C GLU A 426 -2.23 -39.19 -11.74
N GLN A 427 -1.63 -40.32 -11.43
CA GLN A 427 -2.38 -41.61 -11.39
C GLN A 427 -3.48 -41.60 -10.34
N LYS A 428 -3.22 -41.02 -9.16
CA LYS A 428 -4.23 -40.88 -8.08
C LYS A 428 -5.34 -39.95 -8.52
N CYS A 429 -5.06 -38.78 -9.07
CA CYS A 429 -6.06 -37.84 -9.58
C CYS A 429 -6.93 -38.45 -10.71
N ARG A 430 -6.31 -39.18 -11.64
CA ARG A 430 -7.04 -39.88 -12.71
C ARG A 430 -7.98 -40.96 -12.14
N LYS A 431 -7.56 -41.68 -11.10
CA LYS A 431 -8.38 -42.66 -10.41
C LYS A 431 -9.58 -42.03 -9.70
N GLU A 432 -9.32 -40.95 -8.93
CA GLU A 432 -10.37 -40.22 -8.22
C GLU A 432 -11.35 -39.54 -9.20
N SER A 433 -10.87 -38.96 -10.29
CA SER A 433 -11.72 -38.39 -11.33
C SER A 433 -12.67 -39.45 -11.96
N ARG A 434 -12.17 -40.66 -12.24
CA ARG A 434 -13.01 -41.76 -12.73
C ARG A 434 -14.08 -42.16 -11.72
N GLN A 435 -13.69 -42.32 -10.44
CA GLN A 435 -14.65 -42.65 -9.37
C GLN A 435 -15.73 -41.57 -9.21
N ASN A 436 -15.34 -40.29 -9.24
CA ASN A 436 -16.30 -39.19 -9.17
C ASN A 436 -17.25 -39.15 -10.38
N THR A 437 -16.76 -39.48 -11.57
CA THR A 437 -17.58 -39.57 -12.78
C THR A 437 -18.60 -40.73 -12.67
N GLU A 438 -18.17 -41.87 -12.16
CA GLU A 438 -19.06 -43.01 -11.94
C GLU A 438 -20.14 -42.70 -10.89
N ILE A 439 -19.78 -42.04 -9.79
CA ILE A 439 -20.71 -41.58 -8.75
C ILE A 439 -21.71 -40.58 -9.35
N ALA A 440 -21.25 -39.60 -10.10
CA ALA A 440 -22.12 -38.62 -10.76
C ALA A 440 -23.09 -39.24 -11.75
N GLN A 441 -22.62 -40.24 -12.53
CA GLN A 441 -23.49 -41.01 -13.45
C GLN A 441 -24.51 -41.84 -12.70
N LYS A 442 -24.16 -42.43 -11.56
CA LYS A 442 -25.08 -43.20 -10.73
C LYS A 442 -26.16 -42.30 -10.12
N LEU A 443 -25.78 -41.17 -9.55
CA LEU A 443 -26.71 -40.18 -8.99
C LEU A 443 -27.69 -39.66 -10.07
N ARG A 444 -27.21 -39.38 -11.27
CA ARG A 444 -28.05 -38.95 -12.39
C ARG A 444 -29.11 -39.98 -12.75
N LYS A 445 -28.74 -41.26 -12.79
CA LYS A 445 -29.69 -42.36 -13.05
C LYS A 445 -30.71 -42.56 -11.93
N GLU A 446 -30.42 -42.19 -10.71
CA GLU A 446 -31.33 -42.23 -9.58
C GLU A 446 -32.29 -41.02 -9.58
N PHE A 447 -31.86 -39.87 -10.11
CA PHE A 447 -32.71 -38.68 -10.25
C PHE A 447 -33.66 -38.72 -11.46
N ASP A 448 -33.31 -39.46 -12.53
CA ASP A 448 -34.10 -39.61 -13.74
C ASP A 448 -35.17 -40.74 -13.61
N ARG A 449 -35.38 -41.30 -12.40
CA ARG A 449 -36.44 -42.24 -12.03
C ARG A 449 -37.51 -41.59 -11.16
#